data_97f8bde643bb9fca5107e5128a8da099
#
_entry.id   97f8bde643bb9fca5107e5128a8da099
#
_cell.length_a   1.000
_cell.length_b   1.000
_cell.length_c   1.000
_cell.angle_alpha   90.00
_cell.angle_beta   90.00
_cell.angle_gamma   90.00
#
_symmetry.space_group_name_H-M   'P 1'
#
loop_
_entity.id
_entity.type
_entity.pdbx_description
1 polymer ?
#
loop_
_entity_poly.entity_id
_entity_poly.type
_entity_poly.pdbx_seq_one_letter_code
_entity_poly.pdbx_strand_id
1 'polypeptide(L)'
;VFADASARERLNAIVHPAVMADFDRWCAGHAEDDYTVFESAILFDAGLDGGFDVTVAVVAPLALRLERTCRRDSASPDEVERRIAAQMSDDELVERADYTLVNINRDDLAADVSELDRRFRISKSERDATD
;
A
#
# COMPACT_ATOMS: atom_id res chain seq x y z
N VAL A 1 -17.97 -1.60 15.89
CA VAL A 1 -17.41 -2.31 14.72
C VAL A 1 -15.95 -2.63 14.93
N PHE A 2 -15.09 -1.67 15.36
CA PHE A 2 -13.64 -1.90 15.53
C PHE A 2 -13.28 -2.81 16.71
N ALA A 3 -14.15 -2.96 17.71
CA ALA A 3 -13.95 -3.84 18.86
C ALA A 3 -14.49 -5.28 18.65
N ASP A 4 -15.26 -5.52 17.58
CA ASP A 4 -15.87 -6.82 17.27
C ASP A 4 -15.23 -7.37 15.98
N ALA A 5 -14.37 -8.38 16.13
CA ALA A 5 -13.66 -9.02 15.02
C ALA A 5 -14.64 -9.60 13.98
N SER A 6 -15.70 -10.27 14.42
CA SER A 6 -16.71 -10.87 13.53
C SER A 6 -17.51 -9.81 12.74
N ALA A 7 -17.83 -8.68 13.37
CA ALA A 7 -18.48 -7.58 12.67
C ALA A 7 -17.54 -6.93 11.64
N ARG A 8 -16.24 -6.84 11.95
CA ARG A 8 -15.22 -6.33 11.02
C ARG A 8 -15.02 -7.26 9.83
N GLU A 9 -14.95 -8.57 10.05
CA GLU A 9 -14.87 -9.56 8.96
C GLU A 9 -16.06 -9.49 8.01
N ARG A 10 -17.29 -9.40 8.55
CA ARG A 10 -18.49 -9.25 7.72
C ARG A 10 -18.48 -7.95 6.92
N LEU A 11 -18.04 -6.85 7.51
CA LEU A 11 -17.90 -5.58 6.81
C LEU A 11 -16.86 -5.68 5.68
N ASN A 12 -15.69 -6.25 5.97
CA ASN A 12 -14.62 -6.44 5.00
C ASN A 12 -15.07 -7.32 3.83
N ALA A 13 -15.82 -8.39 4.09
CA ALA A 13 -16.37 -9.27 3.05
C ALA A 13 -17.31 -8.55 2.07
N ILE A 14 -17.91 -7.42 2.49
CA ILE A 14 -18.75 -6.58 1.62
C ILE A 14 -17.89 -5.49 0.95
N VAL A 15 -17.05 -4.82 1.72
CA VAL A 15 -16.33 -3.62 1.27
C VAL A 15 -15.21 -3.98 0.30
N HIS A 16 -14.38 -4.99 0.60
CA HIS A 16 -13.22 -5.31 -0.24
C HIS A 16 -13.61 -5.66 -1.69
N PRO A 17 -14.58 -6.55 -1.95
CA PRO A 17 -15.00 -6.82 -3.33
C PRO A 17 -15.58 -5.58 -4.04
N ALA A 18 -16.32 -4.74 -3.32
CA ALA A 18 -16.89 -3.52 -3.89
C ALA A 18 -15.82 -2.51 -4.28
N VAL A 19 -14.79 -2.33 -3.44
CA VAL A 19 -13.64 -1.45 -3.71
C VAL A 19 -12.85 -1.98 -4.91
N MET A 20 -12.55 -3.28 -4.97
CA MET A 20 -11.82 -3.86 -6.10
C MET A 20 -12.60 -3.72 -7.41
N ALA A 21 -13.90 -4.01 -7.41
CA ALA A 21 -14.74 -3.83 -8.59
C ALA A 21 -14.84 -2.36 -9.04
N ASP A 22 -14.76 -1.42 -8.12
CA ASP A 22 -14.71 0.01 -8.44
C ASP A 22 -13.35 0.41 -9.02
N PHE A 23 -12.28 -0.09 -8.45
CA PHE A 23 -10.92 0.09 -8.96
C PHE A 23 -10.77 -0.47 -10.38
N ASP A 24 -11.26 -1.68 -10.65
CA ASP A 24 -11.24 -2.29 -11.99
C ASP A 24 -11.97 -1.42 -13.02
N ARG A 25 -13.14 -0.88 -12.67
CA ARG A 25 -13.87 0.06 -13.55
C ARG A 25 -13.11 1.35 -13.79
N TRP A 26 -12.45 1.85 -12.75
CA TRP A 26 -11.63 3.05 -12.86
C TRP A 26 -10.40 2.78 -13.76
N CYS A 27 -9.71 1.66 -13.60
CA CYS A 27 -8.59 1.24 -14.45
C CYS A 27 -8.99 1.13 -15.92
N ALA A 28 -10.18 0.58 -16.21
CA ALA A 28 -10.69 0.48 -17.58
C ALA A 28 -10.84 1.85 -18.28
N GLY A 29 -11.10 2.90 -17.50
CA GLY A 29 -11.13 4.29 -18.00
C GLY A 29 -9.74 4.92 -18.18
N HIS A 30 -8.68 4.26 -17.71
CA HIS A 30 -7.29 4.73 -17.69
C HIS A 30 -6.33 3.75 -18.42
N ALA A 31 -6.86 2.98 -19.39
CA ALA A 31 -6.10 1.95 -20.09
C ALA A 31 -4.93 2.52 -20.92
N GLU A 32 -4.99 3.79 -21.29
CA GLU A 32 -3.91 4.49 -22.02
C GLU A 32 -2.77 4.96 -21.10
N ASP A 33 -2.97 4.97 -19.78
CA ASP A 33 -1.94 5.36 -18.84
C ASP A 33 -0.83 4.29 -18.76
N ASP A 34 0.38 4.70 -18.43
CA ASP A 34 1.52 3.78 -18.36
C ASP A 34 1.34 2.75 -17.26
N TYR A 35 0.78 3.15 -16.13
CA TYR A 35 0.38 2.28 -15.02
C TYR A 35 -0.60 3.03 -14.09
N THR A 36 -1.27 2.27 -13.23
CA THR A 36 -2.14 2.80 -12.18
C THR A 36 -1.60 2.41 -10.81
N VAL A 37 -1.88 3.22 -9.80
CA VAL A 37 -1.45 2.96 -8.42
C VAL A 37 -2.66 2.82 -7.51
N PHE A 38 -2.70 1.72 -6.77
CA PHE A 38 -3.65 1.49 -5.70
C PHE A 38 -2.93 1.56 -4.35
N GLU A 39 -3.39 2.45 -3.46
CA GLU A 39 -2.84 2.57 -2.11
C GLU A 39 -3.74 1.88 -1.09
N SER A 40 -3.16 1.02 -0.25
CA SER A 40 -3.88 0.36 0.84
C SER A 40 -2.95 0.05 2.01
N ALA A 41 -3.33 0.47 3.20
CA ALA A 41 -2.62 0.12 4.44
C ALA A 41 -2.80 -1.35 4.85
N ILE A 42 -3.69 -2.09 4.19
CA ILE A 42 -4.05 -3.48 4.54
C ILE A 42 -4.00 -4.41 3.33
N LEU A 43 -3.25 -4.08 2.30
CA LEU A 43 -3.21 -4.85 1.05
C LEU A 43 -2.94 -6.33 1.30
N PHE A 44 -1.87 -6.64 2.00
CA PHE A 44 -1.45 -7.99 2.34
C PHE A 44 -2.33 -8.64 3.41
N ASP A 45 -2.72 -7.88 4.45
CA ASP A 45 -3.61 -8.37 5.52
C ASP A 45 -4.99 -8.78 4.97
N ALA A 46 -5.45 -8.11 3.93
CA ALA A 46 -6.72 -8.40 3.27
C ALA A 46 -6.60 -9.45 2.15
N GLY A 47 -5.39 -9.92 1.82
CA GLY A 47 -5.14 -10.88 0.74
C GLY A 47 -5.48 -10.33 -0.64
N LEU A 48 -5.30 -9.03 -0.87
CA LEU A 48 -5.62 -8.36 -2.12
C LEU A 48 -4.40 -8.25 -3.07
N ASP A 49 -3.22 -8.58 -2.58
CA ASP A 49 -1.94 -8.45 -3.30
C ASP A 49 -1.91 -9.23 -4.63
N GLY A 50 -2.59 -10.38 -4.72
CA GLY A 50 -2.69 -11.16 -5.96
C GLY A 50 -3.46 -10.50 -7.11
N GLY A 51 -4.10 -9.36 -6.89
CA GLY A 51 -4.80 -8.57 -7.90
C GLY A 51 -3.94 -7.50 -8.58
N PHE A 52 -2.64 -7.42 -8.28
CA PHE A 52 -1.73 -6.39 -8.78
C PHE A 52 -0.50 -7.02 -9.42
N ASP A 53 0.01 -6.40 -10.49
CA ASP A 53 1.23 -6.86 -11.20
C ASP A 53 2.48 -6.68 -10.35
N VAL A 54 2.51 -5.64 -9.51
CA VAL A 54 3.65 -5.25 -8.67
C VAL A 54 3.15 -4.68 -7.34
N THR A 55 3.83 -5.05 -6.27
CA THR A 55 3.58 -4.56 -4.92
C THR A 55 4.77 -3.76 -4.39
N VAL A 56 4.48 -2.65 -3.71
CA VAL A 56 5.51 -1.77 -3.12
C VAL A 56 5.21 -1.56 -1.64
N ALA A 57 6.09 -2.01 -0.77
CA ALA A 57 6.04 -1.69 0.66
C ALA A 57 6.64 -0.31 0.91
N VAL A 58 5.98 0.50 1.72
CA VAL A 58 6.52 1.77 2.21
C VAL A 58 6.73 1.65 3.71
N VAL A 59 7.99 1.63 4.14
CA VAL A 59 8.38 1.46 5.54
C VAL A 59 9.08 2.71 6.09
N ALA A 60 9.06 2.87 7.40
CA ALA A 60 9.82 3.90 8.10
C ALA A 60 10.14 3.42 9.53
N PRO A 61 11.25 3.89 10.15
CA PRO A 61 11.57 3.55 11.52
C PRO A 61 10.39 3.78 12.47
N LEU A 62 10.15 2.84 13.40
CA LEU A 62 9.00 2.87 14.32
C LEU A 62 8.87 4.21 15.05
N ALA A 63 9.97 4.74 15.59
CA ALA A 63 9.96 6.01 16.30
C ALA A 63 9.46 7.17 15.41
N LEU A 64 9.84 7.17 14.14
CA LEU A 64 9.41 8.19 13.17
C LEU A 64 7.92 8.03 12.80
N ARG A 65 7.45 6.81 12.67
CA ARG A 65 6.01 6.52 12.43
C ARG A 65 5.16 6.97 13.62
N LEU A 66 5.60 6.66 14.85
CA LEU A 66 4.94 7.11 16.07
C LEU A 66 4.85 8.64 16.14
N GLU A 67 5.97 9.33 15.98
CA GLU A 67 6.01 10.80 16.00
C GLU A 67 5.06 11.40 14.94
N ARG A 68 5.17 10.95 13.70
CA ARG A 68 4.36 11.47 12.58
C ARG A 68 2.87 11.24 12.80
N THR A 69 2.48 10.03 13.26
CA THR A 69 1.09 9.66 13.47
C THR A 69 0.49 10.38 14.67
N CYS A 70 1.19 10.46 15.81
CA CYS A 70 0.74 11.22 16.97
C CYS A 70 0.48 12.70 16.61
N ARG A 71 1.38 13.30 15.82
CA ARG A 71 1.23 14.68 15.38
C ARG A 71 0.08 14.88 14.41
N ARG A 72 -0.10 13.98 13.43
CA ARG A 72 -1.15 14.07 12.41
C ARG A 72 -2.54 13.86 13.01
N ASP A 73 -2.69 12.85 13.85
CA ASP A 73 -4.00 12.39 14.34
C ASP A 73 -4.34 12.95 15.72
N SER A 74 -3.42 13.71 16.35
CA SER A 74 -3.54 14.17 17.75
C SER A 74 -3.82 12.98 18.72
N ALA A 75 -3.28 11.81 18.43
CA ALA A 75 -3.45 10.57 19.19
C ALA A 75 -2.32 10.38 20.20
N SER A 76 -2.60 9.62 21.28
CA SER A 76 -1.56 9.26 22.24
C SER A 76 -0.59 8.22 21.67
N PRO A 77 0.68 8.19 22.13
CA PRO A 77 1.64 7.15 21.75
C PRO A 77 1.10 5.73 21.94
N ASP A 78 0.49 5.43 23.08
CA ASP A 78 -0.07 4.11 23.39
C ASP A 78 -1.19 3.68 22.43
N GLU A 79 -1.98 4.64 21.95
CA GLU A 79 -3.02 4.36 20.95
C GLU A 79 -2.41 4.06 19.59
N VAL A 80 -1.39 4.81 19.19
CA VAL A 80 -0.68 4.61 17.94
C VAL A 80 0.09 3.30 17.94
N GLU A 81 0.79 2.96 19.03
CA GLU A 81 1.48 1.68 19.19
C GLU A 81 0.54 0.49 19.02
N ARG A 82 -0.64 0.56 19.66
CA ARG A 82 -1.66 -0.49 19.51
C ARG A 82 -2.15 -0.65 18.06
N ARG A 83 -2.28 0.45 17.32
CA ARG A 83 -2.66 0.41 15.90
C ARG A 83 -1.55 -0.22 15.05
N ILE A 84 -0.30 0.13 15.31
CA ILE A 84 0.86 -0.43 14.60
C ILE A 84 0.99 -1.93 14.90
N ALA A 85 0.87 -2.34 16.16
CA ALA A 85 0.95 -3.74 16.55
C ALA A 85 -0.19 -4.62 16.00
N ALA A 86 -1.27 -4.03 15.53
CA ALA A 86 -2.39 -4.74 14.91
C ALA A 86 -2.23 -4.91 13.39
N GLN A 87 -1.19 -4.35 12.78
CA GLN A 87 -0.87 -4.47 11.36
C GLN A 87 0.29 -5.44 11.14
N MET A 88 0.48 -5.88 9.90
CA MET A 88 1.65 -6.65 9.49
C MET A 88 2.94 -5.92 9.85
N SER A 89 3.96 -6.67 10.30
CA SER A 89 5.27 -6.09 10.64
C SER A 89 5.99 -5.58 9.39
N ASP A 90 6.92 -4.65 9.58
CA ASP A 90 7.73 -4.13 8.47
C ASP A 90 8.57 -5.22 7.81
N ASP A 91 9.10 -6.17 8.61
CA ASP A 91 9.89 -7.30 8.09
C ASP A 91 9.04 -8.19 7.18
N GLU A 92 7.80 -8.51 7.58
CA GLU A 92 6.86 -9.28 6.76
C GLU A 92 6.43 -8.51 5.50
N LEU A 93 6.22 -7.19 5.60
CA LEU A 93 5.90 -6.35 4.44
C LEU A 93 7.04 -6.34 3.42
N VAL A 94 8.28 -6.19 3.89
CA VAL A 94 9.50 -6.18 3.05
C VAL A 94 9.72 -7.54 2.39
N GLU A 95 9.45 -8.65 3.10
CA GLU A 95 9.58 -10.00 2.56
C GLU A 95 8.55 -10.30 1.47
N ARG A 96 7.33 -9.77 1.59
CA ARG A 96 6.22 -10.04 0.67
C ARG A 96 6.17 -9.12 -0.54
N ALA A 97 6.65 -7.91 -0.43
CA ALA A 97 6.56 -6.91 -1.49
C ALA A 97 7.68 -7.09 -2.54
N ASP A 98 7.37 -6.78 -3.79
CA ASP A 98 8.35 -6.80 -4.88
C ASP A 98 9.39 -5.69 -4.75
N TYR A 99 9.00 -4.55 -4.19
CA TYR A 99 9.87 -3.40 -3.94
C TYR A 99 9.61 -2.81 -2.55
N THR A 100 10.64 -2.16 -2.01
CA THR A 100 10.53 -1.45 -0.72
C THR A 100 11.02 -0.02 -0.86
N LEU A 101 10.23 0.92 -0.36
CA LEU A 101 10.58 2.33 -0.21
C LEU A 101 10.77 2.66 1.26
N VAL A 102 11.87 3.34 1.60
CA VAL A 102 12.17 3.76 2.98
C VAL A 102 11.85 5.24 3.15
N ASN A 103 10.76 5.54 3.84
CA ASN A 103 10.27 6.90 4.03
C ASN A 103 10.88 7.57 5.28
N ILE A 104 12.15 7.94 5.21
CA ILE A 104 12.83 8.71 6.28
C ILE A 104 12.83 10.19 5.96
N ASN A 105 13.36 10.59 4.82
CA ASN A 105 13.37 11.96 4.35
C ASN A 105 12.75 12.07 2.94
N ARG A 106 12.39 13.30 2.56
CA ARG A 106 11.65 13.54 1.32
C ARG A 106 12.51 13.40 0.07
N ASP A 107 13.76 13.78 0.14
CA ASP A 107 14.61 13.85 -1.05
C ASP A 107 15.05 12.45 -1.50
N ASP A 108 15.45 11.59 -0.55
CA ASP A 108 15.78 10.20 -0.83
C ASP A 108 14.55 9.44 -1.34
N LEU A 109 13.40 9.61 -0.68
CA LEU A 109 12.14 9.00 -1.12
C LEU A 109 11.75 9.44 -2.54
N ALA A 110 11.94 10.71 -2.88
CA ALA A 110 11.64 11.21 -4.22
C ALA A 110 12.54 10.61 -5.29
N ALA A 111 13.82 10.39 -4.97
CA ALA A 111 14.76 9.71 -5.87
C ALA A 111 14.36 8.25 -6.11
N ASP A 112 14.02 7.51 -5.03
CA ASP A 112 13.59 6.11 -5.11
C ASP A 112 12.27 5.96 -5.90
N VAL A 113 11.30 6.85 -5.66
CA VAL A 113 10.04 6.89 -6.42
C VAL A 113 10.29 7.16 -7.91
N SER A 114 11.21 8.09 -8.23
CA SER A 114 11.56 8.40 -9.63
C SER A 114 12.20 7.20 -10.33
N GLU A 115 13.01 6.43 -9.62
CA GLU A 115 13.61 5.20 -10.18
C GLU A 115 12.56 4.11 -10.40
N LEU A 116 11.57 3.94 -9.49
CA LEU A 116 10.46 3.01 -9.68
C LEU A 116 9.57 3.42 -10.87
N ASP A 117 9.22 4.71 -10.97
CA ASP A 117 8.46 5.24 -12.12
C ASP A 117 9.14 4.89 -13.45
N ARG A 118 10.46 5.12 -13.53
CA ARG A 118 11.24 4.78 -14.71
C ARG A 118 11.17 3.28 -15.05
N ARG A 119 11.27 2.41 -14.05
CA ARG A 119 11.19 0.94 -14.24
C ARG A 119 9.82 0.50 -14.73
N PHE A 120 8.74 1.03 -14.16
CA PHE A 120 7.38 0.67 -14.54
C PHE A 120 7.06 1.08 -15.98
N ARG A 121 7.52 2.27 -16.42
CA ARG A 121 7.36 2.73 -17.82
C ARG A 121 8.15 1.87 -18.82
N ILE A 122 9.36 1.44 -18.48
CA ILE A 122 10.14 0.54 -19.33
C ILE A 122 9.44 -0.82 -19.47
N SER A 123 8.96 -1.39 -18.38
CA SER A 123 8.27 -2.69 -18.39
C SER A 123 6.99 -2.68 -19.23
N LYS A 124 6.26 -1.55 -19.31
CA LYS A 124 5.14 -1.38 -20.25
C LYS A 124 5.63 -1.40 -21.69
N SER A 125 6.63 -0.59 -22.01
CA SER A 125 7.17 -0.49 -23.37
C SER A 125 7.71 -1.82 -23.90
N GLU A 126 8.27 -2.66 -23.05
CA GLU A 126 8.76 -4.00 -23.43
C GLU A 126 7.60 -4.98 -23.67
N ARG A 127 6.51 -4.89 -22.91
CA ARG A 127 5.30 -5.69 -23.14
C ARG A 127 4.60 -5.30 -24.44
N ASP A 128 4.41 -4.00 -24.68
CA ASP A 128 3.77 -3.48 -25.90
C ASP A 128 4.58 -3.79 -27.18
N ALA A 129 5.90 -3.97 -27.06
CA ALA A 129 6.77 -4.35 -28.19
C ALA A 129 6.74 -5.86 -28.52
N THR A 130 6.09 -6.68 -27.70
CA THR A 130 6.06 -8.15 -27.83
C THR A 130 4.69 -8.65 -28.34
N ASP A 131 3.67 -7.79 -28.34
CA ASP A 131 2.34 -8.03 -28.90
C ASP A 131 2.25 -7.49 -30.34
#